data_ab15fe0840e4c9e818e3bcacebc20128
#
_entry.id   ab15fe0840e4c9e818e3bcacebc20128
#
_cell.length_a   1.000
_cell.length_b   1.000
_cell.length_c   1.000
_cell.angle_alpha   90.00
_cell.angle_beta   90.00
_cell.angle_gamma   90.00
#
_symmetry.space_group_name_H-M   'P 1'
#
loop_
_entity.id
_entity.type
_entity.pdbx_description
1 polymer ?
#
loop_
_entity_poly.entity_id
_entity_poly.type
_entity_poly.pdbx_seq_one_letter_code
_entity_poly.pdbx_strand_id
1 'polypeptide(L)'
;MCNILIIFFQGTMATLKEKLIAPVAEEEATVPNNKITVVGVGQVGMACAISILGKSLTDELALVDVLEDKLKGEMMDLQHGSLFLQTPKIVADKDYSVTANSKIVVVTAGVRQQEGESRLNLVQRNVNVFKFIIPQIVKYSPDCIIIVVSNPVDILTYVTWKLSGLPKHRVIGSGCNLDSARFRYLMAEKLGIHPSSCHGWILGEHGDSSVAVWSGVNVAGVSLQELNPEMGTDDDSENWKEVHKMVVESAYEVIKLKGYTNWAIGLSVADLIESMLKNLSRIHPVSTMVKGMYGIDNEVFLSLPCILNARGLTSVISQKLKDDEVAQLKKSADTLWDIQKDLKDL
;
A
#
# COMPACT_ATOMS: atom_id res chain seq x y z
N MET A 1 26.44 44.71 60.47
CA MET A 1 26.82 43.41 59.86
C MET A 1 26.04 43.33 58.56
N CYS A 2 26.74 43.56 57.43
CA CYS A 2 26.15 43.55 56.09
C CYS A 2 26.45 42.19 55.49
N ASN A 3 25.39 41.37 55.33
CA ASN A 3 25.51 40.07 54.67
C ASN A 3 25.54 40.29 53.15
N ILE A 4 26.69 40.16 52.53
CA ILE A 4 26.85 40.13 51.08
C ILE A 4 26.52 38.71 50.62
N LEU A 5 25.37 38.59 49.97
CA LEU A 5 24.94 37.34 49.29
C LEU A 5 25.75 37.22 48.00
N ILE A 6 26.76 36.38 47.97
CA ILE A 6 27.51 36.08 46.76
C ILE A 6 26.69 35.07 45.95
N ILE A 7 26.00 35.57 44.92
CA ILE A 7 25.33 34.72 43.91
C ILE A 7 26.41 34.22 42.95
N PHE A 8 26.82 32.96 43.10
CA PHE A 8 27.63 32.29 42.10
C PHE A 8 26.77 32.06 40.84
N PHE A 9 26.95 32.90 39.84
CA PHE A 9 26.54 32.59 38.47
C PHE A 9 27.47 31.48 37.95
N GLN A 10 27.02 30.23 38.00
CA GLN A 10 27.62 29.20 37.17
C GLN A 10 27.25 29.49 35.73
N GLY A 11 28.10 30.18 35.01
CA GLY A 11 28.02 30.38 33.58
C GLY A 11 28.17 29.00 32.90
N THR A 12 27.08 28.42 32.42
CA THR A 12 27.16 27.28 31.52
C THR A 12 27.95 27.67 30.29
N MET A 13 29.06 26.96 30.03
CA MET A 13 29.86 27.24 28.83
C MET A 13 28.98 27.02 27.59
N ALA A 14 28.92 27.99 26.70
CA ALA A 14 28.14 27.90 25.46
C ALA A 14 28.56 26.65 24.65
N THR A 15 27.59 25.89 24.23
CA THR A 15 27.78 24.68 23.40
C THR A 15 28.37 25.02 22.05
N LEU A 16 28.92 24.05 21.33
CA LEU A 16 29.41 24.25 19.97
C LEU A 16 28.32 24.77 19.05
N LYS A 17 27.08 24.24 19.18
CA LYS A 17 25.91 24.70 18.45
C LYS A 17 25.67 26.20 18.67
N GLU A 18 25.62 26.66 19.91
CA GLU A 18 25.42 28.07 20.26
C GLU A 18 26.55 29.01 19.79
N LYS A 19 27.78 28.47 19.68
CA LYS A 19 28.90 29.24 19.11
C LYS A 19 28.88 29.32 17.60
N LEU A 20 28.29 28.32 16.92
CA LEU A 20 28.30 28.19 15.48
C LEU A 20 27.05 28.80 14.84
N ILE A 21 25.87 28.64 15.47
CA ILE A 21 24.59 29.01 14.93
C ILE A 21 24.01 30.13 15.79
N ALA A 22 23.81 31.31 15.18
CA ALA A 22 23.13 32.44 15.81
C ALA A 22 21.67 32.44 15.31
N PRO A 23 20.67 32.15 16.17
CA PRO A 23 19.28 32.18 15.76
C PRO A 23 18.85 33.62 15.41
N VAL A 24 18.08 33.76 14.33
CA VAL A 24 17.53 35.04 13.86
C VAL A 24 16.03 35.13 14.14
N ALA A 25 15.38 33.98 14.26
CA ALA A 25 13.96 33.88 14.60
C ALA A 25 13.78 32.82 15.71
N GLU A 26 12.66 32.90 16.43
CA GLU A 26 12.26 31.82 17.34
C GLU A 26 11.96 30.54 16.57
N GLU A 27 12.43 29.39 17.09
CA GLU A 27 12.09 28.08 16.54
C GLU A 27 10.62 27.77 16.86
N GLU A 28 9.72 27.97 15.91
CA GLU A 28 8.36 27.46 16.00
C GLU A 28 8.34 25.97 15.64
N ALA A 29 7.54 25.19 16.38
CA ALA A 29 7.31 23.78 16.06
C ALA A 29 6.60 23.70 14.71
N THR A 30 7.28 23.21 13.68
CA THR A 30 6.68 23.00 12.36
C THR A 30 5.89 21.69 12.36
N VAL A 31 4.63 21.76 11.88
CA VAL A 31 3.81 20.58 11.62
C VAL A 31 4.14 20.12 10.19
N PRO A 32 4.55 18.85 9.99
CA PRO A 32 4.82 18.34 8.65
C PRO A 32 3.56 18.36 7.77
N ASN A 33 3.70 18.79 6.51
CA ASN A 33 2.59 18.85 5.57
C ASN A 33 2.24 17.47 4.98
N ASN A 34 3.25 16.61 4.77
CA ASN A 34 3.13 15.32 4.11
C ASN A 34 3.82 14.22 4.92
N LYS A 35 3.44 14.07 6.18
CA LYS A 35 3.93 12.96 6.99
C LYS A 35 3.34 11.63 6.51
N ILE A 36 4.20 10.63 6.33
CA ILE A 36 3.82 9.25 6.00
C ILE A 36 4.33 8.34 7.11
N THR A 37 3.49 7.41 7.53
CA THR A 37 3.87 6.33 8.43
C THR A 37 3.88 4.99 7.70
N VAL A 38 4.89 4.16 7.96
CA VAL A 38 4.92 2.75 7.57
C VAL A 38 4.87 1.90 8.83
N VAL A 39 3.83 1.07 8.93
CA VAL A 39 3.64 0.11 10.03
C VAL A 39 4.12 -1.26 9.57
N GLY A 40 5.16 -1.76 10.22
CA GLY A 40 5.88 -2.97 9.86
C GLY A 40 7.17 -2.67 9.08
N VAL A 41 8.32 -2.99 9.68
CA VAL A 41 9.66 -2.82 9.07
C VAL A 41 10.23 -4.13 8.55
N GLY A 42 9.35 -4.97 8.01
CA GLY A 42 9.73 -6.16 7.23
C GLY A 42 10.25 -5.80 5.84
N GLN A 43 10.53 -6.81 5.01
CA GLN A 43 11.05 -6.62 3.65
C GLN A 43 10.14 -5.70 2.80
N VAL A 44 8.83 -5.87 2.92
CA VAL A 44 7.85 -5.06 2.17
C VAL A 44 7.78 -3.64 2.73
N GLY A 45 7.71 -3.48 4.06
CA GLY A 45 7.65 -2.16 4.69
C GLY A 45 8.86 -1.29 4.36
N MET A 46 10.05 -1.87 4.42
CA MET A 46 11.27 -1.14 4.09
C MET A 46 11.40 -0.84 2.60
N ALA A 47 10.89 -1.71 1.71
CA ALA A 47 10.79 -1.41 0.29
C ALA A 47 9.82 -0.25 0.01
N CYS A 48 8.70 -0.17 0.73
CA CYS A 48 7.80 0.99 0.67
C CYS A 48 8.52 2.25 1.17
N ALA A 49 9.19 2.18 2.32
CA ALA A 49 9.91 3.30 2.92
C ALA A 49 10.96 3.88 1.97
N ILE A 50 11.86 3.06 1.42
CA ILE A 50 12.90 3.53 0.50
C ILE A 50 12.32 4.05 -0.82
N SER A 51 11.22 3.48 -1.32
CA SER A 51 10.55 3.96 -2.53
C SER A 51 9.89 5.32 -2.31
N ILE A 52 9.27 5.54 -1.14
CA ILE A 52 8.71 6.83 -0.72
C ILE A 52 9.80 7.90 -0.64
N LEU A 53 10.90 7.57 0.02
CA LEU A 53 12.05 8.47 0.17
C LEU A 53 12.70 8.78 -1.17
N GLY A 54 12.94 7.78 -2.01
CA GLY A 54 13.55 7.94 -3.34
C GLY A 54 12.72 8.78 -4.31
N LYS A 55 11.39 8.81 -4.14
CA LYS A 55 10.48 9.67 -4.89
C LYS A 55 10.22 11.04 -4.23
N SER A 56 10.84 11.31 -3.08
CA SER A 56 10.69 12.58 -2.33
C SER A 56 9.23 12.92 -2.02
N LEU A 57 8.44 11.93 -1.58
CA LEU A 57 7.00 12.06 -1.36
C LEU A 57 6.63 12.60 0.02
N THR A 58 7.56 12.57 0.98
CA THR A 58 7.27 12.93 2.38
C THR A 58 8.30 13.92 2.92
N ASP A 59 7.87 14.79 3.81
CA ASP A 59 8.72 15.66 4.61
C ASP A 59 9.04 15.04 5.99
N GLU A 60 8.26 14.07 6.46
CA GLU A 60 8.54 13.25 7.64
C GLU A 60 8.11 11.81 7.37
N LEU A 61 9.02 10.86 7.55
CA LEU A 61 8.74 9.42 7.53
C LEU A 61 8.79 8.87 8.96
N ALA A 62 7.69 8.27 9.41
CA ALA A 62 7.63 7.54 10.66
C ALA A 62 7.55 6.03 10.40
N LEU A 63 8.32 5.26 11.17
CA LEU A 63 8.33 3.80 11.14
C LEU A 63 7.84 3.25 12.47
N VAL A 64 7.01 2.21 12.45
CA VAL A 64 6.53 1.52 13.64
C VAL A 64 6.70 0.02 13.49
N ASP A 65 7.24 -0.64 14.51
CA ASP A 65 7.29 -2.09 14.63
C ASP A 65 7.43 -2.49 16.10
N VAL A 66 7.11 -3.74 16.42
CA VAL A 66 7.29 -4.30 17.76
C VAL A 66 8.72 -4.78 18.01
N LEU A 67 9.51 -4.98 16.95
CA LEU A 67 10.91 -5.42 17.00
C LEU A 67 11.84 -4.21 17.13
N GLU A 68 12.01 -3.71 18.36
CA GLU A 68 12.68 -2.44 18.65
C GLU A 68 14.10 -2.34 18.07
N ASP A 69 14.92 -3.37 18.22
CA ASP A 69 16.31 -3.34 17.72
C ASP A 69 16.37 -3.25 16.20
N LYS A 70 15.53 -4.04 15.53
CA LYS A 70 15.41 -3.98 14.08
C LYS A 70 14.89 -2.63 13.61
N LEU A 71 13.82 -2.14 14.25
CA LEU A 71 13.21 -0.84 13.95
C LEU A 71 14.24 0.29 14.06
N LYS A 72 15.04 0.29 15.13
CA LYS A 72 16.12 1.27 15.33
C LYS A 72 17.20 1.14 14.27
N GLY A 73 17.60 -0.08 13.93
CA GLY A 73 18.62 -0.33 12.90
C GLY A 73 18.17 0.19 11.52
N GLU A 74 16.95 -0.13 11.11
CA GLU A 74 16.38 0.33 9.84
C GLU A 74 16.25 1.88 9.79
N MET A 75 15.82 2.50 10.89
CA MET A 75 15.77 3.96 10.99
C MET A 75 17.15 4.59 10.85
N MET A 76 18.14 4.08 11.55
CA MET A 76 19.50 4.61 11.50
C MET A 76 20.11 4.50 10.10
N ASP A 77 19.93 3.37 9.43
CA ASP A 77 20.42 3.14 8.06
C ASP A 77 19.81 4.17 7.09
N LEU A 78 18.49 4.39 7.16
CA LEU A 78 17.85 5.44 6.36
C LEU A 78 18.34 6.85 6.73
N GLN A 79 18.52 7.15 8.02
CA GLN A 79 19.04 8.45 8.49
C GLN A 79 20.46 8.71 7.99
N HIS A 80 21.32 7.70 7.93
CA HIS A 80 22.67 7.81 7.35
C HIS A 80 22.63 8.15 5.85
N GLY A 81 21.55 7.82 5.17
CA GLY A 81 21.28 8.20 3.80
C GLY A 81 20.76 9.64 3.60
N SER A 82 20.55 10.42 4.67
CA SER A 82 19.88 11.74 4.61
C SER A 82 20.55 12.73 3.68
N LEU A 83 21.89 12.66 3.51
CA LEU A 83 22.62 13.52 2.57
C LEU A 83 22.15 13.33 1.10
N PHE A 84 21.62 12.16 0.78
CA PHE A 84 21.17 11.76 -0.58
C PHE A 84 19.68 11.84 -0.75
N LEU A 85 18.93 12.23 0.29
CA LEU A 85 17.48 12.29 0.32
C LEU A 85 16.98 13.73 0.48
N GLN A 86 15.75 13.98 0.04
CA GLN A 86 15.07 15.27 0.24
C GLN A 86 14.23 15.32 1.54
N THR A 87 13.96 14.16 2.16
CA THR A 87 13.17 14.08 3.38
C THR A 87 14.00 14.49 4.59
N PRO A 88 13.63 15.56 5.32
CA PRO A 88 14.44 16.10 6.40
C PRO A 88 14.35 15.30 7.70
N LYS A 89 13.29 14.52 7.90
CA LYS A 89 13.04 13.85 9.17
C LYS A 89 12.59 12.40 8.99
N ILE A 90 13.33 11.48 9.62
CA ILE A 90 13.01 10.05 9.71
C ILE A 90 13.01 9.66 11.18
N VAL A 91 11.89 9.16 11.66
CA VAL A 91 11.67 8.78 13.06
C VAL A 91 11.12 7.37 13.16
N ALA A 92 11.36 6.71 14.29
CA ALA A 92 10.83 5.39 14.55
C ALA A 92 10.61 5.16 16.04
N ASP A 93 9.52 4.54 16.41
CA ASP A 93 9.24 4.08 17.76
C ASP A 93 8.22 2.93 17.70
N LYS A 94 8.17 2.08 18.73
CA LYS A 94 7.09 1.11 18.93
C LYS A 94 5.79 1.80 19.40
N ASP A 95 5.89 2.96 20.03
CA ASP A 95 4.76 3.76 20.43
C ASP A 95 4.18 4.53 19.25
N TYR A 96 2.88 4.35 19.03
CA TYR A 96 2.18 4.97 17.91
C TYR A 96 2.07 6.50 17.99
N SER A 97 2.42 7.12 19.12
CA SER A 97 2.50 8.59 19.21
C SER A 97 3.45 9.19 18.17
N VAL A 98 4.49 8.44 17.77
CA VAL A 98 5.41 8.84 16.69
C VAL A 98 4.72 9.04 15.35
N THR A 99 3.56 8.41 15.15
CA THR A 99 2.77 8.46 13.91
C THR A 99 1.82 9.65 13.85
N ALA A 100 1.72 10.44 14.90
CA ALA A 100 0.72 11.50 15.00
C ALA A 100 0.73 12.45 13.78
N ASN A 101 -0.48 12.79 13.33
CA ASN A 101 -0.70 13.69 12.19
C ASN A 101 -0.19 13.16 10.84
N SER A 102 -0.13 11.85 10.67
CA SER A 102 0.17 11.26 9.36
C SER A 102 -0.93 11.53 8.37
N LYS A 103 -0.57 11.91 7.15
CA LYS A 103 -1.48 12.07 6.02
C LYS A 103 -1.84 10.72 5.39
N ILE A 104 -0.84 9.85 5.30
CA ILE A 104 -1.00 8.48 4.79
C ILE A 104 -0.30 7.52 5.74
N VAL A 105 -0.96 6.41 6.03
CA VAL A 105 -0.41 5.30 6.81
C VAL A 105 -0.42 4.04 5.95
N VAL A 106 0.74 3.45 5.75
CA VAL A 106 0.92 2.20 5.01
C VAL A 106 1.03 1.05 6.01
N VAL A 107 0.14 0.07 5.94
CA VAL A 107 0.14 -1.09 6.82
C VAL A 107 0.68 -2.30 6.07
N THR A 108 1.89 -2.71 6.45
CA THR A 108 2.56 -3.91 5.93
C THR A 108 2.78 -4.97 7.02
N ALA A 109 2.40 -4.66 8.26
CA ALA A 109 2.48 -5.57 9.39
C ALA A 109 1.49 -6.73 9.24
N GLY A 110 1.89 -7.90 9.67
CA GLY A 110 1.06 -9.10 9.63
C GLY A 110 1.89 -10.35 9.86
N VAL A 111 1.21 -11.48 9.96
CA VAL A 111 1.84 -12.78 10.10
C VAL A 111 1.81 -13.54 8.78
N ARG A 112 2.86 -14.31 8.52
CA ARG A 112 2.93 -15.18 7.33
C ARG A 112 2.18 -16.48 7.59
N GLN A 113 1.68 -17.09 6.52
CA GLN A 113 1.08 -18.41 6.54
C GLN A 113 2.08 -19.44 7.07
N GLN A 114 1.62 -20.30 7.96
CA GLN A 114 2.37 -21.45 8.46
C GLN A 114 2.09 -22.68 7.61
N GLU A 115 3.00 -23.63 7.61
CA GLU A 115 2.81 -24.90 6.91
C GLU A 115 1.57 -25.64 7.45
N GLY A 116 0.69 -26.05 6.55
CA GLY A 116 -0.58 -26.71 6.89
C GLY A 116 -1.68 -25.80 7.45
N GLU A 117 -1.46 -24.51 7.54
CA GLU A 117 -2.45 -23.56 8.03
C GLU A 117 -3.53 -23.26 6.98
N SER A 118 -4.81 -23.28 7.41
CA SER A 118 -5.91 -22.88 6.55
C SER A 118 -5.90 -21.38 6.28
N ARG A 119 -6.46 -20.97 5.13
CA ARG A 119 -6.60 -19.54 4.77
C ARG A 119 -7.41 -18.77 5.81
N LEU A 120 -8.48 -19.35 6.34
CA LEU A 120 -9.30 -18.74 7.39
C LEU A 120 -8.50 -18.49 8.68
N ASN A 121 -7.68 -19.46 9.12
CA ASN A 121 -6.85 -19.28 10.30
C ASN A 121 -5.81 -18.19 10.13
N LEU A 122 -5.15 -18.13 8.98
CA LEU A 122 -4.23 -17.03 8.64
C LEU A 122 -4.92 -15.67 8.72
N VAL A 123 -6.11 -15.55 8.11
CA VAL A 123 -6.88 -14.31 8.14
C VAL A 123 -7.23 -13.93 9.58
N GLN A 124 -7.73 -14.88 10.39
CA GLN A 124 -8.11 -14.62 11.78
C GLN A 124 -6.91 -14.17 12.63
N ARG A 125 -5.73 -14.75 12.42
CA ARG A 125 -4.49 -14.29 13.11
C ARG A 125 -4.14 -12.85 12.72
N ASN A 126 -4.26 -12.49 11.46
CA ASN A 126 -4.03 -11.13 10.99
C ASN A 126 -5.10 -10.16 11.50
N VAL A 127 -6.37 -10.58 11.60
CA VAL A 127 -7.43 -9.79 12.25
C VAL A 127 -7.04 -9.44 13.68
N ASN A 128 -6.51 -10.37 14.46
CA ASN A 128 -6.07 -10.12 15.83
C ASN A 128 -4.92 -9.09 15.90
N VAL A 129 -4.00 -9.12 14.94
CA VAL A 129 -2.94 -8.09 14.82
C VAL A 129 -3.55 -6.73 14.47
N PHE A 130 -4.48 -6.69 13.54
CA PHE A 130 -5.14 -5.46 13.09
C PHE A 130 -6.02 -4.81 14.16
N LYS A 131 -6.66 -5.60 15.03
CA LYS A 131 -7.38 -5.13 16.21
C LYS A 131 -6.53 -4.27 17.13
N PHE A 132 -5.23 -4.54 17.20
CA PHE A 132 -4.29 -3.72 17.95
C PHE A 132 -3.81 -2.51 17.14
N ILE A 133 -3.42 -2.72 15.88
CA ILE A 133 -2.78 -1.70 15.04
C ILE A 133 -3.77 -0.58 14.64
N ILE A 134 -4.93 -0.94 14.10
CA ILE A 134 -5.83 0.02 13.46
C ILE A 134 -6.38 1.08 14.43
N PRO A 135 -6.85 0.73 15.65
CA PRO A 135 -7.28 1.75 16.62
C PRO A 135 -6.17 2.72 17.01
N GLN A 136 -4.91 2.25 17.10
CA GLN A 136 -3.77 3.13 17.40
C GLN A 136 -3.52 4.13 16.27
N ILE A 137 -3.57 3.69 15.01
CA ILE A 137 -3.42 4.55 13.84
C ILE A 137 -4.46 5.69 13.89
N VAL A 138 -5.73 5.35 14.04
CA VAL A 138 -6.82 6.33 14.03
C VAL A 138 -6.77 7.26 15.24
N LYS A 139 -6.34 6.77 16.41
CA LYS A 139 -6.14 7.59 17.61
C LYS A 139 -5.19 8.76 17.36
N TYR A 140 -4.07 8.52 16.69
CA TYR A 140 -3.02 9.53 16.48
C TYR A 140 -3.14 10.25 15.13
N SER A 141 -3.84 9.66 14.16
CA SER A 141 -4.01 10.21 12.81
C SER A 141 -5.45 10.02 12.31
N PRO A 142 -6.45 10.70 12.92
CA PRO A 142 -7.88 10.49 12.63
C PRO A 142 -8.27 10.89 11.21
N ASP A 143 -7.48 11.74 10.56
CA ASP A 143 -7.75 12.24 9.21
C ASP A 143 -6.90 11.56 8.12
N CYS A 144 -6.13 10.53 8.47
CA CYS A 144 -5.27 9.84 7.53
C CYS A 144 -6.04 9.03 6.47
N ILE A 145 -5.33 8.71 5.41
CA ILE A 145 -5.68 7.65 4.46
C ILE A 145 -4.85 6.43 4.82
N ILE A 146 -5.49 5.27 4.94
CA ILE A 146 -4.80 4.01 5.21
C ILE A 146 -4.67 3.21 3.93
N ILE A 147 -3.45 2.79 3.59
CA ILE A 147 -3.15 1.86 2.52
C ILE A 147 -2.79 0.51 3.15
N VAL A 148 -3.60 -0.50 2.89
CA VAL A 148 -3.37 -1.86 3.36
C VAL A 148 -2.56 -2.62 2.30
N VAL A 149 -1.46 -3.22 2.73
CA VAL A 149 -0.56 -4.03 1.87
C VAL A 149 -0.46 -5.47 2.36
N SER A 150 -0.71 -5.70 3.64
CA SER A 150 -0.69 -7.04 4.25
C SER A 150 -1.72 -7.97 3.61
N ASN A 151 -1.33 -9.23 3.41
CA ASN A 151 -2.18 -10.25 2.78
C ASN A 151 -2.93 -11.13 3.82
N PRO A 152 -4.13 -11.59 3.47
CA PRO A 152 -4.91 -11.36 2.23
C PRO A 152 -5.47 -9.92 2.17
N VAL A 153 -4.98 -9.15 1.21
CA VAL A 153 -5.17 -7.69 1.20
C VAL A 153 -6.64 -7.25 1.13
N ASP A 154 -7.45 -7.93 0.33
CA ASP A 154 -8.85 -7.54 0.15
C ASP A 154 -9.65 -7.70 1.44
N ILE A 155 -9.50 -8.84 2.13
CA ILE A 155 -10.15 -9.12 3.41
C ILE A 155 -9.59 -8.19 4.51
N LEU A 156 -8.28 -7.98 4.56
CA LEU A 156 -7.68 -7.09 5.55
C LEU A 156 -8.01 -5.62 5.31
N THR A 157 -8.30 -5.22 4.09
CA THR A 157 -8.84 -3.88 3.79
C THR A 157 -10.25 -3.71 4.34
N TYR A 158 -11.11 -4.72 4.18
CA TYR A 158 -12.43 -4.76 4.83
C TYR A 158 -12.32 -4.68 6.36
N VAL A 159 -11.44 -5.50 6.96
CA VAL A 159 -11.18 -5.50 8.41
C VAL A 159 -10.71 -4.12 8.88
N THR A 160 -9.79 -3.50 8.15
CA THR A 160 -9.30 -2.15 8.44
C THR A 160 -10.42 -1.12 8.40
N TRP A 161 -11.29 -1.19 7.40
CA TRP A 161 -12.45 -0.32 7.31
C TRP A 161 -13.39 -0.46 8.51
N LYS A 162 -13.71 -1.69 8.91
CA LYS A 162 -14.57 -1.96 10.09
C LYS A 162 -13.93 -1.45 11.39
N LEU A 163 -12.64 -1.72 11.60
CA LEU A 163 -11.94 -1.38 12.85
C LEU A 163 -11.60 0.12 12.95
N SER A 164 -11.38 0.79 11.83
CA SER A 164 -10.99 2.21 11.83
C SER A 164 -12.16 3.16 12.02
N GLY A 165 -13.35 2.78 11.58
CA GLY A 165 -14.49 3.69 11.49
C GLY A 165 -14.32 4.81 10.46
N LEU A 166 -13.24 4.78 9.68
CA LEU A 166 -13.00 5.77 8.62
C LEU A 166 -13.98 5.59 7.45
N PRO A 167 -14.29 6.66 6.73
CA PRO A 167 -15.08 6.54 5.51
C PRO A 167 -14.33 5.68 4.47
N LYS A 168 -15.07 4.86 3.71
CA LYS A 168 -14.50 3.87 2.77
C LYS A 168 -13.51 4.45 1.74
N HIS A 169 -13.61 5.73 1.42
CA HIS A 169 -12.70 6.38 0.48
C HIS A 169 -11.30 6.66 1.05
N ARG A 170 -11.13 6.52 2.38
CA ARG A 170 -9.83 6.65 3.07
C ARG A 170 -9.21 5.31 3.45
N VAL A 171 -9.84 4.18 3.12
CA VAL A 171 -9.31 2.83 3.39
C VAL A 171 -9.16 2.11 2.07
N ILE A 172 -7.92 1.91 1.64
CA ILE A 172 -7.56 1.46 0.30
C ILE A 172 -6.64 0.26 0.43
N GLY A 173 -6.96 -0.83 -0.25
CA GLY A 173 -6.03 -1.96 -0.38
C GLY A 173 -5.16 -1.81 -1.62
N SER A 174 -3.87 -2.15 -1.53
CA SER A 174 -2.96 -2.13 -2.69
C SER A 174 -3.46 -3.01 -3.86
N GLY A 175 -4.19 -4.05 -3.57
CA GLY A 175 -4.98 -4.85 -4.50
C GLY A 175 -4.21 -5.30 -5.74
N CYS A 176 -4.83 -5.17 -6.89
CA CYS A 176 -4.29 -5.59 -8.18
C CYS A 176 -3.45 -4.51 -8.89
N ASN A 177 -3.00 -3.46 -8.20
CA ASN A 177 -2.14 -2.45 -8.82
C ASN A 177 -0.82 -3.07 -9.31
N LEU A 178 -0.20 -3.92 -8.49
CA LEU A 178 1.00 -4.66 -8.91
C LEU A 178 0.69 -5.77 -9.91
N ASP A 179 -0.42 -6.48 -9.76
CA ASP A 179 -0.81 -7.53 -10.71
C ASP A 179 -1.05 -6.97 -12.12
N SER A 180 -1.68 -5.80 -12.20
CA SER A 180 -1.86 -5.10 -13.49
C SER A 180 -0.53 -4.63 -14.08
N ALA A 181 0.42 -4.21 -13.25
CA ALA A 181 1.77 -3.89 -13.71
C ALA A 181 2.51 -5.13 -14.25
N ARG A 182 2.41 -6.27 -13.55
CA ARG A 182 2.93 -7.57 -14.02
C ARG A 182 2.30 -7.99 -15.34
N PHE A 183 0.98 -7.86 -15.44
CA PHE A 183 0.23 -8.19 -16.65
C PHE A 183 0.70 -7.36 -17.84
N ARG A 184 0.82 -6.04 -17.67
CA ARG A 184 1.34 -5.15 -18.71
C ARG A 184 2.78 -5.47 -19.10
N TYR A 185 3.63 -5.80 -18.12
CA TYR A 185 5.01 -6.20 -18.35
C TYR A 185 5.09 -7.48 -19.22
N LEU A 186 4.40 -8.55 -18.82
CA LEU A 186 4.44 -9.84 -19.51
C LEU A 186 3.83 -9.77 -20.93
N MET A 187 2.75 -9.00 -21.08
CA MET A 187 2.17 -8.76 -22.41
C MET A 187 3.11 -7.98 -23.31
N ALA A 188 3.71 -6.92 -22.78
CA ALA A 188 4.63 -6.08 -23.52
C ALA A 188 5.90 -6.85 -23.92
N GLU A 189 6.42 -7.73 -23.05
CA GLU A 189 7.54 -8.62 -23.34
C GLU A 189 7.21 -9.53 -24.52
N LYS A 190 6.04 -10.17 -24.53
CA LYS A 190 5.58 -11.03 -25.63
C LYS A 190 5.39 -10.26 -26.95
N LEU A 191 5.00 -8.98 -26.87
CA LEU A 191 4.83 -8.08 -28.02
C LEU A 191 6.12 -7.38 -28.47
N GLY A 192 7.19 -7.43 -27.68
CA GLY A 192 8.45 -6.73 -27.97
C GLY A 192 8.36 -5.20 -27.84
N ILE A 193 7.50 -4.68 -26.94
CA ILE A 193 7.30 -3.24 -26.68
C ILE A 193 7.55 -2.89 -25.21
N HIS A 194 7.65 -1.61 -24.90
CA HIS A 194 7.78 -1.17 -23.51
C HIS A 194 6.44 -1.31 -22.75
N PRO A 195 6.43 -1.76 -21.47
CA PRO A 195 5.19 -1.93 -20.67
C PRO A 195 4.30 -0.70 -20.58
N SER A 196 4.86 0.51 -20.62
CA SER A 196 4.06 1.76 -20.61
C SER A 196 3.18 1.92 -21.86
N SER A 197 3.49 1.23 -22.94
CA SER A 197 2.75 1.28 -24.21
C SER A 197 1.67 0.19 -24.33
N CYS A 198 1.63 -0.75 -23.38
CA CYS A 198 0.61 -1.78 -23.31
C CYS A 198 -0.38 -1.46 -22.18
N HIS A 199 -1.66 -1.51 -22.45
CA HIS A 199 -2.73 -1.20 -21.51
C HIS A 199 -3.58 -2.43 -21.25
N GLY A 200 -3.82 -2.73 -19.98
CA GLY A 200 -4.60 -3.86 -19.53
C GLY A 200 -4.78 -3.83 -18.00
N TRP A 201 -5.79 -4.54 -17.52
CA TRP A 201 -6.23 -4.53 -16.14
C TRP A 201 -6.36 -5.93 -15.59
N ILE A 202 -5.84 -6.15 -14.39
CA ILE A 202 -6.23 -7.26 -13.52
C ILE A 202 -7.16 -6.70 -12.44
N LEU A 203 -8.32 -7.32 -12.27
CA LEU A 203 -9.37 -6.90 -11.33
C LEU A 203 -9.72 -8.05 -10.37
N GLY A 204 -10.62 -7.77 -9.44
CA GLY A 204 -11.13 -8.77 -8.50
C GLY A 204 -10.23 -8.98 -7.30
N GLU A 205 -10.17 -10.19 -6.79
CA GLU A 205 -9.28 -10.58 -5.70
C GLU A 205 -7.81 -10.44 -6.11
N HIS A 206 -6.98 -9.91 -5.22
CA HIS A 206 -5.54 -10.08 -5.35
C HIS A 206 -5.18 -11.53 -4.97
N GLY A 207 -5.10 -12.41 -5.95
CA GLY A 207 -4.84 -13.82 -5.75
C GLY A 207 -5.34 -14.70 -6.90
N ASP A 208 -5.65 -15.96 -6.58
CA ASP A 208 -5.94 -17.00 -7.55
C ASP A 208 -7.23 -16.76 -8.35
N SER A 209 -8.20 -16.02 -7.79
CA SER A 209 -9.47 -15.69 -8.45
C SER A 209 -9.46 -14.31 -9.13
N SER A 210 -8.29 -13.74 -9.39
CA SER A 210 -8.17 -12.48 -10.13
C SER A 210 -8.70 -12.60 -11.57
N VAL A 211 -9.10 -11.47 -12.14
CA VAL A 211 -9.74 -11.40 -13.46
C VAL A 211 -8.88 -10.59 -14.41
N ALA A 212 -8.40 -11.20 -15.48
CA ALA A 212 -7.77 -10.49 -16.59
C ALA A 212 -8.85 -9.93 -17.52
N VAL A 213 -8.87 -8.61 -17.70
CA VAL A 213 -9.86 -7.95 -18.57
C VAL A 213 -9.34 -7.93 -20.00
N TRP A 214 -9.46 -9.05 -20.69
CA TRP A 214 -9.01 -9.21 -22.07
C TRP A 214 -9.70 -8.26 -23.02
N SER A 215 -10.98 -7.97 -22.78
CA SER A 215 -11.77 -7.03 -23.57
C SER A 215 -11.24 -5.59 -23.55
N GLY A 216 -10.47 -5.23 -22.53
CA GLY A 216 -9.89 -3.90 -22.36
C GLY A 216 -8.42 -3.78 -22.76
N VAL A 217 -7.78 -4.88 -23.19
CA VAL A 217 -6.37 -4.86 -23.57
C VAL A 217 -6.17 -4.12 -24.89
N ASN A 218 -5.27 -3.13 -24.88
CA ASN A 218 -4.98 -2.37 -26.09
C ASN A 218 -3.53 -1.86 -26.13
N VAL A 219 -3.07 -1.60 -27.36
CA VAL A 219 -1.82 -0.90 -27.66
C VAL A 219 -2.16 0.25 -28.59
N ALA A 220 -1.84 1.47 -28.20
CA ALA A 220 -2.14 2.68 -28.97
C ALA A 220 -3.64 2.79 -29.38
N GLY A 221 -4.55 2.31 -28.54
CA GLY A 221 -5.98 2.27 -28.82
C GLY A 221 -6.45 1.10 -29.70
N VAL A 222 -5.55 0.28 -30.22
CA VAL A 222 -5.91 -0.92 -30.98
C VAL A 222 -6.26 -2.04 -30.02
N SER A 223 -7.49 -2.52 -30.05
CA SER A 223 -7.95 -3.66 -29.25
C SER A 223 -7.27 -4.94 -29.70
N LEU A 224 -6.56 -5.63 -28.80
CA LEU A 224 -5.90 -6.89 -29.17
C LEU A 224 -6.90 -8.01 -29.35
N GLN A 225 -8.04 -7.98 -28.63
CA GLN A 225 -9.08 -8.98 -28.77
C GLN A 225 -9.88 -8.83 -30.07
N GLU A 226 -9.93 -7.62 -30.66
CA GLU A 226 -10.47 -7.44 -32.02
C GLU A 226 -9.56 -8.04 -33.10
N LEU A 227 -8.25 -8.06 -32.88
CA LEU A 227 -7.27 -8.71 -33.77
C LEU A 227 -7.21 -10.22 -33.57
N ASN A 228 -7.36 -10.69 -32.35
CA ASN A 228 -7.40 -12.11 -31.98
C ASN A 228 -8.63 -12.34 -31.07
N PRO A 229 -9.81 -12.67 -31.63
CA PRO A 229 -11.04 -12.87 -30.85
C PRO A 229 -10.96 -13.96 -29.81
N GLU A 230 -10.08 -14.96 -29.99
CA GLU A 230 -9.87 -16.06 -29.06
C GLU A 230 -8.88 -15.71 -27.93
N MET A 231 -8.35 -14.47 -27.92
CA MET A 231 -7.39 -14.03 -26.91
C MET A 231 -7.90 -14.26 -25.48
N GLY A 232 -7.14 -15.02 -24.71
CA GLY A 232 -7.46 -15.37 -23.33
C GLY A 232 -8.38 -16.59 -23.15
N THR A 233 -8.84 -17.21 -24.24
CA THR A 233 -9.64 -18.46 -24.22
C THR A 233 -8.75 -19.71 -24.34
N ASP A 234 -9.36 -20.89 -24.21
CA ASP A 234 -8.67 -22.17 -24.39
C ASP A 234 -8.35 -22.47 -25.88
N ASP A 235 -9.08 -21.86 -26.81
CA ASP A 235 -8.92 -22.05 -28.24
C ASP A 235 -7.87 -21.09 -28.87
N ASP A 236 -7.29 -20.20 -28.05
CA ASP A 236 -6.28 -19.23 -28.48
C ASP A 236 -4.96 -19.90 -28.85
N SER A 237 -4.66 -19.95 -30.14
CA SER A 237 -3.42 -20.55 -30.67
C SER A 237 -2.13 -19.88 -30.20
N GLU A 238 -2.20 -18.62 -29.78
CA GLU A 238 -1.08 -17.88 -29.21
C GLU A 238 -0.95 -18.03 -27.69
N ASN A 239 -1.92 -18.69 -27.05
CA ASN A 239 -1.94 -18.99 -25.62
C ASN A 239 -1.73 -17.76 -24.73
N TRP A 240 -2.46 -16.66 -24.99
CA TRP A 240 -2.39 -15.44 -24.16
C TRP A 240 -2.86 -15.65 -22.73
N LYS A 241 -3.76 -16.61 -22.47
CA LYS A 241 -4.19 -16.93 -21.10
C LYS A 241 -3.04 -17.32 -20.17
N GLU A 242 -1.93 -17.86 -20.72
CA GLU A 242 -0.73 -18.18 -19.94
C GLU A 242 -0.13 -16.91 -19.31
N VAL A 243 -0.26 -15.76 -19.94
CA VAL A 243 0.16 -14.46 -19.38
C VAL A 243 -0.55 -14.18 -18.08
N HIS A 244 -1.87 -14.40 -17.99
CA HIS A 244 -2.62 -14.23 -16.76
C HIS A 244 -2.19 -15.25 -15.69
N LYS A 245 -2.00 -16.50 -16.05
CA LYS A 245 -1.48 -17.52 -15.15
C LYS A 245 -0.12 -17.13 -14.58
N MET A 246 0.79 -16.62 -15.43
CA MET A 246 2.10 -16.11 -14.99
C MET A 246 1.97 -14.93 -14.02
N VAL A 247 0.96 -14.07 -14.17
CA VAL A 247 0.69 -12.99 -13.19
C VAL A 247 0.33 -13.56 -11.83
N VAL A 248 -0.60 -14.52 -11.77
CA VAL A 248 -1.02 -15.20 -10.54
C VAL A 248 0.16 -15.91 -9.87
N GLU A 249 1.00 -16.58 -10.64
CA GLU A 249 2.16 -17.34 -10.16
C GLU A 249 3.39 -16.49 -9.85
N SER A 250 3.44 -15.24 -10.31
CA SER A 250 4.63 -14.36 -10.21
C SER A 250 5.18 -14.24 -8.79
N ALA A 251 4.31 -14.05 -7.79
CA ALA A 251 4.76 -13.92 -6.41
C ALA A 251 5.37 -15.22 -5.88
N TYR A 252 4.76 -16.36 -6.20
CA TYR A 252 5.24 -17.69 -5.79
C TYR A 252 6.60 -17.99 -6.39
N GLU A 253 6.80 -17.69 -7.68
CA GLU A 253 8.09 -17.92 -8.35
C GLU A 253 9.18 -17.02 -7.75
N VAL A 254 8.94 -15.74 -7.54
CA VAL A 254 9.91 -14.83 -6.91
C VAL A 254 10.24 -15.29 -5.48
N ILE A 255 9.24 -15.71 -4.69
CA ILE A 255 9.46 -16.22 -3.34
C ILE A 255 10.29 -17.50 -3.36
N LYS A 256 10.02 -18.43 -4.29
CA LYS A 256 10.78 -19.66 -4.47
C LYS A 256 12.27 -19.38 -4.76
N LEU A 257 12.55 -18.39 -5.60
CA LEU A 257 13.92 -18.07 -6.04
C LEU A 257 14.68 -17.20 -5.04
N LYS A 258 14.02 -16.27 -4.35
CA LYS A 258 14.64 -15.21 -3.54
C LYS A 258 14.27 -15.30 -2.05
N GLY A 259 13.21 -16.04 -1.69
CA GLY A 259 12.70 -16.16 -0.32
C GLY A 259 11.59 -15.17 0.05
N TYR A 260 11.41 -14.09 -0.70
CA TYR A 260 10.40 -13.05 -0.48
C TYR A 260 10.22 -12.18 -1.73
N THR A 261 9.17 -11.33 -1.75
CA THR A 261 9.03 -10.23 -2.71
C THR A 261 9.05 -8.90 -1.96
N ASN A 262 9.57 -7.84 -2.56
CA ASN A 262 9.61 -6.52 -1.93
C ASN A 262 9.70 -5.33 -2.89
N TRP A 263 10.60 -5.35 -3.90
CA TRP A 263 10.89 -4.15 -4.68
C TRP A 263 9.69 -3.65 -5.47
N ALA A 264 9.03 -4.51 -6.22
CA ALA A 264 7.91 -4.13 -7.06
C ALA A 264 6.70 -3.64 -6.25
N ILE A 265 6.40 -4.29 -5.11
CA ILE A 265 5.32 -3.82 -4.24
C ILE A 265 5.66 -2.47 -3.58
N GLY A 266 6.91 -2.25 -3.19
CA GLY A 266 7.34 -0.95 -2.67
C GLY A 266 7.16 0.18 -3.69
N LEU A 267 7.55 -0.05 -4.94
CA LEU A 267 7.35 0.90 -6.05
C LEU A 267 5.86 1.12 -6.33
N SER A 268 5.05 0.06 -6.33
CA SER A 268 3.60 0.12 -6.53
C SER A 268 2.92 0.99 -5.47
N VAL A 269 3.25 0.79 -4.19
CA VAL A 269 2.70 1.59 -3.09
C VAL A 269 3.11 3.05 -3.20
N ALA A 270 4.38 3.33 -3.51
CA ALA A 270 4.85 4.70 -3.71
C ALA A 270 4.12 5.39 -4.88
N ASP A 271 3.77 4.66 -5.94
CA ASP A 271 2.98 5.19 -7.06
C ASP A 271 1.55 5.56 -6.65
N LEU A 272 0.89 4.74 -5.81
CA LEU A 272 -0.41 5.08 -5.21
C LEU A 272 -0.33 6.34 -4.34
N ILE A 273 0.68 6.42 -3.50
CA ILE A 273 0.93 7.56 -2.61
C ILE A 273 1.16 8.84 -3.42
N GLU A 274 1.96 8.76 -4.48
CA GLU A 274 2.24 9.90 -5.36
C GLU A 274 0.96 10.47 -5.98
N SER A 275 0.05 9.62 -6.44
CA SER A 275 -1.24 10.04 -6.98
C SER A 275 -2.07 10.83 -5.99
N MET A 276 -2.04 10.44 -4.72
CA MET A 276 -2.80 11.10 -3.65
C MET A 276 -2.13 12.39 -3.18
N LEU A 277 -0.84 12.35 -2.85
CA LEU A 277 -0.13 13.53 -2.33
C LEU A 277 -0.02 14.66 -3.33
N LYS A 278 0.17 14.34 -4.61
CA LYS A 278 0.25 15.32 -5.70
C LYS A 278 -1.11 15.65 -6.33
N ASN A 279 -2.21 15.11 -5.80
CA ASN A 279 -3.58 15.31 -6.28
C ASN A 279 -3.75 15.04 -7.79
N LEU A 280 -3.20 13.93 -8.28
CA LEU A 280 -3.08 13.68 -9.72
C LEU A 280 -4.36 13.11 -10.34
N SER A 281 -5.32 12.61 -9.54
CA SER A 281 -6.54 11.95 -10.03
C SER A 281 -6.25 10.83 -11.05
N ARG A 282 -5.19 10.05 -10.82
CA ARG A 282 -4.83 8.89 -11.66
C ARG A 282 -5.70 7.69 -11.32
N ILE A 283 -5.88 6.82 -12.31
CA ILE A 283 -6.66 5.58 -12.17
C ILE A 283 -5.73 4.43 -11.80
N HIS A 284 -6.09 3.73 -10.72
CA HIS A 284 -5.37 2.57 -10.20
C HIS A 284 -6.33 1.42 -9.88
N PRO A 285 -5.98 0.17 -10.19
CA PRO A 285 -6.77 -1.02 -9.83
C PRO A 285 -6.48 -1.41 -8.37
N VAL A 286 -7.17 -0.77 -7.46
CA VAL A 286 -7.01 -0.94 -6.00
C VAL A 286 -8.25 -1.53 -5.36
N SER A 287 -8.06 -2.16 -4.20
CA SER A 287 -9.13 -2.80 -3.44
C SER A 287 -10.03 -1.77 -2.75
N THR A 288 -11.32 -1.85 -3.03
CA THR A 288 -12.37 -0.98 -2.50
C THR A 288 -13.66 -1.74 -2.28
N MET A 289 -14.62 -1.14 -1.54
CA MET A 289 -15.96 -1.70 -1.34
C MET A 289 -16.75 -1.71 -2.65
N VAL A 290 -17.16 -2.90 -3.08
CA VAL A 290 -17.80 -3.10 -4.38
C VAL A 290 -19.28 -3.53 -4.31
N LYS A 291 -19.87 -3.59 -3.12
CA LYS A 291 -21.30 -3.90 -2.97
C LYS A 291 -22.15 -3.00 -3.85
N GLY A 292 -23.04 -3.60 -4.64
CA GLY A 292 -23.91 -2.91 -5.59
C GLY A 292 -23.31 -2.70 -6.98
N MET A 293 -22.02 -3.04 -7.19
CA MET A 293 -21.36 -2.96 -8.49
C MET A 293 -21.35 -4.33 -9.17
N TYR A 294 -21.58 -4.38 -10.47
CA TYR A 294 -21.57 -5.60 -11.31
C TYR A 294 -22.47 -6.74 -10.77
N GLY A 295 -23.52 -6.41 -10.01
CA GLY A 295 -24.42 -7.37 -9.38
C GLY A 295 -23.80 -8.14 -8.20
N ILE A 296 -22.84 -7.55 -7.52
CA ILE A 296 -22.24 -8.07 -6.27
C ILE A 296 -23.08 -7.54 -5.10
N ASP A 297 -23.70 -8.43 -4.32
CA ASP A 297 -24.59 -8.06 -3.22
C ASP A 297 -23.87 -8.03 -1.85
N ASN A 298 -22.77 -8.75 -1.72
CA ASN A 298 -22.04 -8.88 -0.47
C ASN A 298 -21.11 -7.69 -0.20
N GLU A 299 -20.89 -7.38 1.08
CA GLU A 299 -19.93 -6.36 1.52
C GLU A 299 -18.49 -6.89 1.41
N VAL A 300 -17.95 -6.91 0.22
CA VAL A 300 -16.57 -7.30 -0.04
C VAL A 300 -15.75 -6.15 -0.59
N PHE A 301 -14.46 -6.19 -0.30
CA PHE A 301 -13.46 -5.35 -0.96
C PHE A 301 -12.75 -6.19 -2.00
N LEU A 302 -12.62 -5.66 -3.20
CA LEU A 302 -11.80 -6.22 -4.28
C LEU A 302 -11.39 -5.10 -5.23
N SER A 303 -10.48 -5.40 -6.15
CA SER A 303 -9.90 -4.39 -7.03
C SER A 303 -10.79 -4.07 -8.22
N LEU A 304 -11.04 -2.78 -8.38
CA LEU A 304 -11.61 -2.15 -9.57
C LEU A 304 -10.76 -0.91 -9.93
N PRO A 305 -10.82 -0.40 -11.18
CA PRO A 305 -10.12 0.83 -11.53
C PRO A 305 -10.72 2.02 -10.78
N CYS A 306 -9.93 2.67 -9.95
CA CYS A 306 -10.36 3.74 -9.06
C CYS A 306 -9.54 5.00 -9.27
N ILE A 307 -10.17 6.16 -9.16
CA ILE A 307 -9.50 7.47 -9.18
C ILE A 307 -8.95 7.76 -7.80
N LEU A 308 -7.62 7.96 -7.70
CA LEU A 308 -6.92 8.36 -6.49
C LEU A 308 -6.43 9.80 -6.59
N ASN A 309 -6.74 10.60 -5.57
CA ASN A 309 -6.27 11.97 -5.42
C ASN A 309 -6.13 12.35 -3.94
N ALA A 310 -5.97 13.64 -3.63
CA ALA A 310 -5.72 14.14 -2.27
C ALA A 310 -6.81 13.74 -1.24
N ARG A 311 -8.00 13.39 -1.67
CA ARG A 311 -9.09 12.93 -0.79
C ARG A 311 -9.09 11.41 -0.58
N GLY A 312 -8.18 10.68 -1.21
CA GLY A 312 -8.15 9.23 -1.26
C GLY A 312 -8.81 8.69 -2.53
N LEU A 313 -9.60 7.63 -2.42
CA LEU A 313 -10.32 6.99 -3.52
C LEU A 313 -11.65 7.72 -3.76
N THR A 314 -11.73 8.51 -4.81
CA THR A 314 -12.89 9.40 -5.04
C THR A 314 -13.95 8.81 -5.96
N SER A 315 -13.57 7.91 -6.85
CA SER A 315 -14.52 7.33 -7.81
C SER A 315 -14.04 5.97 -8.31
N VAL A 316 -14.99 5.12 -8.70
CA VAL A 316 -14.73 3.87 -9.42
C VAL A 316 -15.12 4.07 -10.88
N ILE A 317 -14.27 3.61 -11.79
CA ILE A 317 -14.55 3.63 -13.22
C ILE A 317 -15.48 2.46 -13.55
N SER A 318 -16.65 2.77 -14.08
CA SER A 318 -17.61 1.77 -14.57
C SER A 318 -17.14 1.23 -15.92
N GLN A 319 -16.33 0.18 -15.92
CA GLN A 319 -15.88 -0.48 -17.13
C GLN A 319 -17.03 -1.32 -17.72
N LYS A 320 -17.12 -1.32 -19.05
CA LYS A 320 -18.00 -2.22 -19.78
C LYS A 320 -17.31 -3.59 -19.93
N LEU A 321 -17.48 -4.45 -18.94
CA LEU A 321 -16.97 -5.81 -18.94
C LEU A 321 -17.85 -6.72 -19.80
N LYS A 322 -17.28 -7.79 -20.36
CA LYS A 322 -18.02 -8.87 -20.99
C LYS A 322 -18.73 -9.74 -19.93
N ASP A 323 -19.73 -10.49 -20.33
CA ASP A 323 -20.54 -11.31 -19.42
C ASP A 323 -19.69 -12.36 -18.67
N ASP A 324 -18.72 -12.97 -19.33
CA ASP A 324 -17.78 -13.91 -18.74
C ASP A 324 -16.81 -13.23 -17.74
N GLU A 325 -16.36 -12.02 -18.02
CA GLU A 325 -15.54 -11.21 -17.12
C GLU A 325 -16.34 -10.80 -15.86
N VAL A 326 -17.62 -10.41 -16.03
CA VAL A 326 -18.53 -10.15 -14.92
C VAL A 326 -18.77 -11.40 -14.08
N ALA A 327 -18.97 -12.56 -14.72
CA ALA A 327 -19.14 -13.82 -14.00
C ALA A 327 -17.89 -14.20 -13.18
N GLN A 328 -16.70 -14.01 -13.73
CA GLN A 328 -15.44 -14.23 -13.01
C GLN A 328 -15.29 -13.24 -11.83
N LEU A 329 -15.66 -11.98 -12.01
CA LEU A 329 -15.61 -10.96 -10.96
C LEU A 329 -16.56 -11.30 -9.79
N LYS A 330 -17.77 -11.77 -10.08
CA LYS A 330 -18.73 -12.27 -9.08
C LYS A 330 -18.16 -13.47 -8.32
N LYS A 331 -17.57 -14.43 -9.03
CA LYS A 331 -16.91 -15.57 -8.42
C LYS A 331 -15.76 -15.15 -7.48
N SER A 332 -14.99 -14.14 -7.88
CA SER A 332 -13.95 -13.55 -7.04
C SER A 332 -14.55 -12.96 -5.75
N ALA A 333 -15.67 -12.24 -5.85
CA ALA A 333 -16.39 -11.69 -4.70
C ALA A 333 -16.94 -12.80 -3.77
N ASP A 334 -17.50 -13.86 -4.32
CA ASP A 334 -18.00 -14.99 -3.55
C ASP A 334 -16.88 -15.72 -2.81
N THR A 335 -15.73 -15.90 -3.44
CA THR A 335 -14.53 -16.49 -2.82
C THR A 335 -14.07 -15.68 -1.59
N LEU A 336 -14.08 -14.37 -1.69
CA LEU A 336 -13.73 -13.48 -0.57
C LEU A 336 -14.79 -13.52 0.53
N TRP A 337 -16.07 -13.49 0.15
CA TRP A 337 -17.17 -13.54 1.09
C TRP A 337 -17.22 -14.84 1.89
N ASP A 338 -16.95 -15.97 1.26
CA ASP A 338 -16.94 -17.28 1.92
C ASP A 338 -15.92 -17.38 3.07
N ILE A 339 -14.84 -16.64 2.99
CA ILE A 339 -13.87 -16.53 4.08
C ILE A 339 -14.29 -15.44 5.08
N GLN A 340 -14.70 -14.29 4.56
CA GLN A 340 -14.97 -13.10 5.36
C GLN A 340 -16.17 -13.26 6.28
N LYS A 341 -17.26 -13.94 5.84
CA LYS A 341 -18.47 -14.17 6.61
C LYS A 341 -18.25 -14.95 7.90
N ASP A 342 -17.17 -15.75 7.97
CA ASP A 342 -16.83 -16.60 9.10
C ASP A 342 -15.86 -15.92 10.08
N LEU A 343 -15.44 -14.68 9.81
CA LEU A 343 -14.58 -13.91 10.70
C LEU A 343 -15.34 -13.54 11.98
N LYS A 344 -14.66 -13.75 13.13
CA LYS A 344 -15.22 -13.48 14.45
C LYS A 344 -14.74 -12.14 14.98
N ASP A 345 -15.62 -11.52 15.78
CA ASP A 345 -15.31 -10.33 16.58
C ASP A 345 -14.85 -9.10 15.75
N LEU A 346 -15.51 -8.80 14.65
CA LEU A 346 -15.32 -7.59 13.86
C LEU A 346 -16.40 -6.55 14.16
#